data_9b7c20b782a07fdb3ebd4d5a0dd2162d
#
_entry.id   9b7c20b782a07fdb3ebd4d5a0dd2162d
#
_cell.length_a   1.000
_cell.length_b   1.000
_cell.length_c   1.000
_cell.angle_alpha   90.00
_cell.angle_beta   90.00
_cell.angle_gamma   90.00
#
_symmetry.space_group_name_H-M   'P 1'
#
loop_
_entity.id
_entity.type
_entity.pdbx_description
1 polymer ?
#
loop_
_entity_poly.entity_id
_entity_poly.type
_entity_poly.pdbx_seq_one_letter_code
_entity_poly.pdbx_strand_id
1 'polypeptide(L)'
;MIKKKVLNPERIRRIDGGFSFIPHRFLLEGFLASLNQKELPLYLFLVLASDRNGLSFYSYDKICTLLQLNVDEYIASRDGLIEKDLIAFDGTLFQVLDLPQKCPDLQKREDRSPVEQLIQQTIKGV
;
A
#
# COMPACT_ATOMS: atom_id res chain seq x y z
N MET A 1 19.96 -19.20 13.93
CA MET A 1 18.98 -18.11 14.10
C MET A 1 19.68 -16.76 14.05
N ILE A 2 19.09 -15.84 13.33
CA ILE A 2 19.68 -14.51 13.18
C ILE A 2 19.20 -13.62 14.32
N LYS A 3 20.15 -13.04 15.06
CA LYS A 3 19.80 -12.08 16.10
C LYS A 3 19.57 -10.70 15.49
N LYS A 4 18.48 -10.08 15.85
CA LYS A 4 18.21 -8.70 15.45
C LYS A 4 19.00 -7.76 16.34
N LYS A 5 19.87 -6.98 15.73
CA LYS A 5 20.58 -5.90 16.44
C LYS A 5 20.57 -4.66 15.57
N VAL A 6 20.59 -3.52 16.22
CA VAL A 6 20.66 -2.24 15.50
C VAL A 6 22.01 -2.16 14.80
N LEU A 7 21.99 -1.97 13.48
CA LEU A 7 23.21 -1.89 12.67
C LEU A 7 23.85 -0.51 12.74
N ASN A 8 23.04 0.52 12.83
CA ASN A 8 23.53 1.90 12.92
C ASN A 8 22.78 2.63 14.04
N PRO A 9 23.35 2.65 15.25
CA PRO A 9 22.67 3.27 16.41
C PRO A 9 22.46 4.77 16.27
N GLU A 10 23.25 5.44 15.42
CA GLU A 10 23.12 6.89 15.23
C GLU A 10 21.96 7.27 14.33
N ARG A 11 21.39 6.31 13.59
CA ARG A 11 20.33 6.58 12.62
C ARG A 11 19.11 5.70 12.81
N ILE A 12 18.71 5.47 14.04
CA ILE A 12 17.45 4.77 14.33
C ILE A 12 16.29 5.66 13.87
N ARG A 13 15.36 5.06 13.14
CA ARG A 13 14.17 5.77 12.65
C ARG A 13 13.36 6.31 13.83
N ARG A 14 12.92 7.54 13.68
CA ARG A 14 11.97 8.15 14.61
C ARG A 14 11.06 9.08 13.83
N ILE A 15 9.92 9.42 14.41
CA ILE A 15 8.96 10.30 13.78
C ILE A 15 9.37 11.73 14.01
N ASP A 16 9.76 12.42 12.92
CA ASP A 16 10.04 13.85 12.93
C ASP A 16 9.04 14.53 12.00
N GLY A 17 8.29 15.50 12.51
CA GLY A 17 7.27 16.19 11.73
C GLY A 17 6.06 15.32 11.47
N GLY A 18 5.41 15.56 10.34
CA GLY A 18 4.24 14.77 9.95
C GLY A 18 4.61 13.38 9.48
N PHE A 19 3.65 12.47 9.57
CA PHE A 19 3.85 11.11 9.12
C PHE A 19 2.52 10.50 8.67
N SER A 20 2.64 9.45 7.86
CA SER A 20 1.53 8.60 7.47
C SER A 20 1.84 7.17 7.90
N PHE A 21 0.82 6.31 7.94
CA PHE A 21 1.02 4.95 8.41
C PHE A 21 0.39 3.94 7.47
N ILE A 22 0.94 2.73 7.50
CA ILE A 22 0.36 1.55 6.87
C ILE A 22 0.42 0.43 7.91
N PRO A 23 -0.72 -0.18 8.27
CA PRO A 23 -0.71 -1.22 9.30
C PRO A 23 0.03 -2.48 8.83
N HIS A 24 0.57 -3.23 9.78
CA HIS A 24 1.26 -4.49 9.46
C HIS A 24 0.36 -5.50 8.74
N ARG A 25 -0.96 -5.49 8.99
CA ARG A 25 -1.87 -6.40 8.30
C ARG A 25 -1.88 -6.17 6.79
N PHE A 26 -1.44 -5.02 6.31
CA PHE A 26 -1.30 -4.79 4.88
C PHE A 26 -0.36 -5.82 4.24
N LEU A 27 0.71 -6.17 4.94
CA LEU A 27 1.62 -7.24 4.51
C LEU A 27 1.09 -8.61 4.90
N LEU A 28 0.68 -8.77 6.17
CA LEU A 28 0.39 -10.09 6.74
C LEU A 28 -0.86 -10.73 6.16
N GLU A 29 -1.84 -9.94 5.73
CA GLU A 29 -3.12 -10.45 5.25
C GLU A 29 -3.24 -10.43 3.73
N GLY A 30 -2.12 -10.22 3.03
CA GLY A 30 -2.07 -10.39 1.58
C GLY A 30 -2.38 -9.16 0.74
N PHE A 31 -2.66 -8.01 1.36
CA PHE A 31 -2.99 -6.81 0.59
C PHE A 31 -1.83 -6.37 -0.30
N LEU A 32 -0.61 -6.33 0.26
CA LEU A 32 0.57 -5.94 -0.51
C LEU A 32 0.78 -6.87 -1.70
N ALA A 33 0.67 -8.17 -1.47
CA ALA A 33 0.87 -9.16 -2.54
C ALA A 33 -0.22 -9.09 -3.61
N SER A 34 -1.40 -8.54 -3.29
CA SER A 34 -2.49 -8.40 -4.24
C SER A 34 -2.29 -7.25 -5.22
N LEU A 35 -1.39 -6.31 -4.92
CA LEU A 35 -1.18 -5.13 -5.76
C LEU A 35 -0.15 -5.44 -6.85
N ASN A 36 -0.40 -4.91 -8.06
CA ASN A 36 0.59 -5.01 -9.13
C ASN A 36 1.61 -3.88 -9.02
N GLN A 37 2.59 -3.88 -9.94
CA GLN A 37 3.71 -2.93 -9.89
C GLN A 37 3.30 -1.48 -10.11
N LYS A 38 2.15 -1.23 -10.71
CA LYS A 38 1.64 0.13 -10.94
C LYS A 38 0.73 0.58 -9.81
N GLU A 39 -0.04 -0.35 -9.25
CA GLU A 39 -0.94 -0.04 -8.13
C GLU A 39 -0.19 0.31 -6.86
N LEU A 40 0.90 -0.40 -6.58
CA LEU A 40 1.63 -0.20 -5.34
C LEU A 40 2.21 1.21 -5.20
N PRO A 41 2.92 1.76 -6.20
CA PRO A 41 3.41 3.14 -6.08
C PRO A 41 2.28 4.15 -5.94
N LEU A 42 1.17 3.97 -6.63
CA LEU A 42 0.03 4.87 -6.48
C LEU A 42 -0.55 4.80 -5.08
N TYR A 43 -0.71 3.61 -4.53
CA TYR A 43 -1.20 3.45 -3.17
C TYR A 43 -0.28 4.13 -2.15
N LEU A 44 1.03 3.88 -2.26
CA LEU A 44 2.02 4.51 -1.37
C LEU A 44 1.96 6.04 -1.47
N PHE A 45 1.86 6.57 -2.69
CA PHE A 45 1.76 8.01 -2.87
C PHE A 45 0.52 8.58 -2.18
N LEU A 46 -0.62 7.93 -2.37
CA LEU A 46 -1.87 8.39 -1.76
C LEU A 46 -1.83 8.34 -0.23
N VAL A 47 -1.21 7.31 0.33
CA VAL A 47 -1.01 7.24 1.79
C VAL A 47 -0.14 8.39 2.26
N LEU A 48 0.99 8.63 1.58
CA LEU A 48 1.93 9.69 1.96
C LEU A 48 1.33 11.09 1.81
N ALA A 49 0.46 11.28 0.83
CA ALA A 49 -0.16 12.57 0.54
C ALA A 49 -1.39 12.84 1.39
N SER A 50 -1.92 11.84 2.09
CA SER A 50 -3.19 11.94 2.81
C SER A 50 -3.04 12.72 4.11
N ASP A 51 -4.14 13.39 4.49
CA ASP A 51 -4.27 14.01 5.81
C ASP A 51 -4.68 12.94 6.85
N ARG A 52 -5.01 13.39 8.07
CA ARG A 52 -5.38 12.47 9.16
C ARG A 52 -6.62 11.64 8.85
N ASN A 53 -7.47 12.10 7.93
CA ASN A 53 -8.69 11.39 7.54
C ASN A 53 -8.48 10.54 6.29
N GLY A 54 -7.26 10.47 5.78
CA GLY A 54 -6.96 9.73 4.56
C GLY A 54 -7.22 10.50 3.27
N LEU A 55 -7.53 11.79 3.36
CA LEU A 55 -7.94 12.58 2.21
C LEU A 55 -6.75 13.26 1.54
N SER A 56 -6.75 13.27 0.21
CA SER A 56 -5.76 14.01 -0.57
C SER A 56 -6.37 14.54 -1.86
N PHE A 57 -5.76 15.60 -2.38
CA PHE A 57 -6.18 16.22 -3.61
C PHE A 57 -4.97 16.41 -4.51
N TYR A 58 -4.92 15.66 -5.60
CA TYR A 58 -3.86 15.77 -6.60
C TYR A 58 -4.43 15.50 -7.99
N SER A 59 -4.08 16.35 -8.95
CA SER A 59 -4.50 16.14 -10.32
C SER A 59 -3.77 14.95 -10.94
N TYR A 60 -4.42 14.32 -11.93
CA TYR A 60 -3.86 13.11 -12.55
C TYR A 60 -2.51 13.39 -13.23
N ASP A 61 -2.33 14.57 -13.80
CA ASP A 61 -1.08 14.92 -14.49
C ASP A 61 0.10 14.98 -13.53
N LYS A 62 -0.10 15.50 -12.31
CA LYS A 62 0.94 15.54 -11.29
C LYS A 62 1.29 14.15 -10.81
N ILE A 63 0.29 13.31 -10.61
CA ILE A 63 0.50 11.92 -10.18
C ILE A 63 1.25 11.14 -11.27
N CYS A 64 0.81 11.28 -12.52
CA CYS A 64 1.46 10.60 -13.64
C CYS A 64 2.92 11.04 -13.79
N THR A 65 3.19 12.32 -13.65
CA THR A 65 4.55 12.85 -13.75
C THR A 65 5.43 12.30 -12.62
N LEU A 66 4.93 12.34 -11.39
CA LEU A 66 5.69 11.90 -10.23
C LEU A 66 5.97 10.41 -10.26
N LEU A 67 4.98 9.60 -10.62
CA LEU A 67 5.09 8.14 -10.59
C LEU A 67 5.53 7.54 -11.92
N GLN A 68 5.73 8.38 -12.93
CA GLN A 68 6.12 7.94 -14.28
C GLN A 68 5.12 6.96 -14.87
N LEU A 69 3.84 7.30 -14.75
CA LEU A 69 2.75 6.55 -15.35
C LEU A 69 2.18 7.32 -16.53
N ASN A 70 1.75 6.60 -17.57
CA ASN A 70 0.91 7.23 -18.58
C ASN A 70 -0.55 7.26 -18.07
N VAL A 71 -1.43 7.94 -18.80
CA VAL A 71 -2.81 8.13 -18.35
C VAL A 71 -3.55 6.80 -18.24
N ASP A 72 -3.33 5.90 -19.19
CA ASP A 72 -3.99 4.58 -19.14
C ASP A 72 -3.54 3.74 -17.96
N GLU A 73 -2.24 3.78 -17.65
CA GLU A 73 -1.68 3.09 -16.49
C GLU A 73 -2.23 3.68 -15.18
N TYR A 74 -2.35 5.00 -15.12
CA TYR A 74 -2.92 5.68 -13.97
C TYR A 74 -4.38 5.27 -13.74
N ILE A 75 -5.19 5.31 -14.79
CA ILE A 75 -6.61 4.95 -14.69
C ILE A 75 -6.77 3.50 -14.25
N ALA A 76 -6.00 2.59 -14.86
CA ALA A 76 -6.05 1.16 -14.49
C ALA A 76 -5.65 0.94 -13.04
N SER A 77 -4.59 1.62 -12.59
CA SER A 77 -4.10 1.48 -11.21
C SER A 77 -5.09 2.04 -10.21
N ARG A 78 -5.65 3.21 -10.49
CA ARG A 78 -6.67 3.83 -9.65
C ARG A 78 -7.89 2.91 -9.52
N ASP A 79 -8.38 2.44 -10.65
CA ASP A 79 -9.57 1.57 -10.68
C ASP A 79 -9.30 0.24 -10.00
N GLY A 80 -8.09 -0.29 -10.13
CA GLY A 80 -7.69 -1.51 -9.43
C GLY A 80 -7.69 -1.33 -7.91
N LEU A 81 -7.19 -0.20 -7.42
CA LEU A 81 -7.20 0.09 -5.99
C LEU A 81 -8.62 0.31 -5.46
N ILE A 82 -9.50 0.93 -6.25
CA ILE A 82 -10.90 1.10 -5.90
C ILE A 82 -11.58 -0.27 -5.82
N GLU A 83 -11.35 -1.13 -6.79
CA GLU A 83 -11.93 -2.47 -6.84
C GLU A 83 -11.48 -3.31 -5.64
N LYS A 84 -10.25 -3.13 -5.18
CA LYS A 84 -9.72 -3.83 -4.02
C LYS A 84 -10.16 -3.22 -2.68
N ASP A 85 -10.97 -2.18 -2.74
CA ASP A 85 -11.53 -1.53 -1.55
C ASP A 85 -10.46 -0.88 -0.66
N LEU A 86 -9.41 -0.38 -1.28
CA LEU A 86 -8.31 0.29 -0.58
C LEU A 86 -8.42 1.80 -0.63
N ILE A 87 -9.06 2.35 -1.66
CA ILE A 87 -9.26 3.79 -1.82
C ILE A 87 -10.67 4.09 -2.32
N ALA A 88 -11.11 5.31 -2.07
CA ALA A 88 -12.30 5.89 -2.71
C ALA A 88 -11.87 7.13 -3.49
N PHE A 89 -12.59 7.45 -4.55
CA PHE A 89 -12.30 8.59 -5.41
C PHE A 89 -13.63 9.12 -5.96
N ASP A 90 -13.86 10.44 -5.81
CA ASP A 90 -15.12 11.05 -6.25
C ASP A 90 -14.98 11.85 -7.56
N GLY A 91 -13.83 11.76 -8.22
CA GLY A 91 -13.49 12.56 -9.39
C GLY A 91 -12.55 13.71 -9.07
N THR A 92 -12.42 14.07 -7.81
CA THR A 92 -11.60 15.18 -7.34
C THR A 92 -10.73 14.78 -6.16
N LEU A 93 -11.36 14.19 -5.12
CA LEU A 93 -10.68 13.80 -3.88
C LEU A 93 -10.42 12.31 -3.85
N PHE A 94 -9.26 11.94 -3.34
CA PHE A 94 -8.93 10.57 -2.98
C PHE A 94 -9.09 10.39 -1.47
N GLN A 95 -9.52 9.22 -1.07
CA GLN A 95 -9.51 8.81 0.33
C GLN A 95 -8.88 7.45 0.45
N VAL A 96 -7.83 7.34 1.27
CA VAL A 96 -7.27 6.04 1.65
C VAL A 96 -8.17 5.49 2.74
N LEU A 97 -8.72 4.31 2.50
CA LEU A 97 -9.69 3.68 3.40
C LEU A 97 -9.00 2.82 4.44
N ASP A 98 -9.68 2.57 5.55
CA ASP A 98 -9.30 1.48 6.43
C ASP A 98 -9.21 0.20 5.63
N LEU A 99 -8.28 -0.68 6.00
CA LEU A 99 -8.18 -1.97 5.30
C LEU A 99 -9.46 -2.77 5.52
N PRO A 100 -10.00 -3.41 4.47
CA PRO A 100 -11.13 -4.31 4.64
C PRO A 100 -10.79 -5.44 5.62
N GLN A 101 -11.79 -6.07 6.19
CA GLN A 101 -11.55 -7.17 7.11
C GLN A 101 -10.81 -8.33 6.44
N LYS A 102 -11.07 -8.56 5.17
CA LYS A 102 -10.40 -9.61 4.38
C LYS A 102 -9.95 -9.04 3.05
N CYS A 103 -8.79 -9.49 2.59
CA CYS A 103 -8.30 -9.14 1.27
C CYS A 103 -9.17 -9.80 0.20
N PRO A 104 -9.84 -9.04 -0.68
CA PRO A 104 -10.73 -9.62 -1.68
C PRO A 104 -10.03 -10.61 -2.62
N ASP A 105 -8.78 -10.33 -2.99
CA ASP A 105 -8.04 -11.21 -3.91
C ASP A 105 -7.75 -12.57 -3.29
N LEU A 106 -7.50 -12.63 -1.97
CA LEU A 106 -7.26 -13.89 -1.28
C LEU A 106 -8.52 -14.75 -1.21
N GLN A 107 -9.70 -14.14 -1.16
CA GLN A 107 -10.96 -14.88 -1.16
C GLN A 107 -11.24 -15.55 -2.50
N LYS A 108 -10.72 -14.98 -3.59
CA LYS A 108 -10.91 -15.49 -4.93
C LYS A 108 -9.88 -16.54 -5.33
N ARG A 109 -8.78 -16.65 -4.58
CA ARG A 109 -7.69 -17.59 -4.86
C ARG A 109 -7.79 -18.78 -3.92
N GLU A 110 -7.91 -19.97 -4.49
CA GLU A 110 -7.84 -21.21 -3.71
C GLU A 110 -6.41 -21.50 -3.29
N ASP A 111 -5.44 -21.14 -4.14
CA ASP A 111 -4.02 -21.40 -3.90
C ASP A 111 -3.28 -20.07 -3.72
N ARG A 112 -2.54 -19.97 -2.62
CA ARG A 112 -1.61 -18.87 -2.40
C ARG A 112 -0.29 -19.17 -3.13
N SER A 113 0.35 -18.13 -3.63
CA SER A 113 1.67 -18.32 -4.21
C SER A 113 2.67 -18.75 -3.13
N PRO A 114 3.71 -19.52 -3.49
CA PRO A 114 4.76 -19.88 -2.53
C PRO A 114 5.42 -18.66 -1.88
N VAL A 115 5.52 -17.55 -2.61
CA VAL A 115 6.12 -16.33 -2.08
C VAL A 115 5.28 -15.76 -0.95
N GLU A 116 3.96 -15.71 -1.12
CA GLU A 116 3.05 -15.22 -0.09
C GLU A 116 3.13 -16.06 1.19
N GLN A 117 3.17 -17.38 1.01
CA GLN A 117 3.31 -18.28 2.16
C GLN A 117 4.63 -18.07 2.87
N LEU A 118 5.71 -17.90 2.12
CA LEU A 118 7.03 -17.67 2.69
C LEU A 118 7.09 -16.38 3.49
N ILE A 119 6.51 -15.31 2.97
CA ILE A 119 6.46 -14.02 3.66
C ILE A 119 5.71 -14.14 4.98
N GLN A 120 4.54 -14.78 4.97
CA GLN A 120 3.76 -14.97 6.19
C GLN A 120 4.50 -15.80 7.24
N GLN A 121 5.15 -16.88 6.83
CA GLN A 121 5.92 -17.71 7.74
C GLN A 121 7.10 -16.95 8.34
N THR A 122 7.81 -16.19 7.53
CA THR A 122 8.97 -15.43 7.99
C THR A 122 8.57 -14.38 9.03
N ILE A 123 7.47 -13.68 8.79
CA ILE A 123 7.03 -12.63 9.71
C ILE A 123 6.44 -13.22 10.99
N LYS A 124 5.66 -14.28 10.88
CA LYS A 124 5.08 -14.93 12.06
C LYS A 124 6.12 -15.60 12.94
N GLY A 125 7.26 -15.95 12.38
CA GLY A 125 8.34 -16.58 13.14
C GLY A 125 9.24 -15.60 13.88
N VAL A 126 8.92 -14.31 13.84
CA VAL A 126 9.76 -13.26 14.46
C VAL A 126 9.27 -12.88 15.85
#